data_fff7a738da5965b947177440b9becfa9
#
_entry.id   fff7a738da5965b947177440b9becfa9
#
_cell.length_a   1.000
_cell.length_b   1.000
_cell.length_c   1.000
_cell.angle_alpha   90.00
_cell.angle_beta   90.00
_cell.angle_gamma   90.00
#
_symmetry.space_group_name_H-M   'P 1'
#
loop_
_entity.id
_entity.type
_entity.pdbx_description
1 polymer ?
#
loop_
_entity_poly.entity_id
_entity_poly.type
_entity_poly.pdbx_seq_one_letter_code
_entity_poly.pdbx_strand_id
1 'polypeptide(L)'
;PFRWYDRSDRIHNLIRKDIPLFMKRYVSLEDISDGHLYTSEDLVKAGCGDCKGCSDCCKSMADTIILDPLDAFRLTTGLSCTFEALLTDRLELGVVDGIILPHMKMSGAPACCSFLNEEGRCTIHDIRPGFCRLFPLGRYYEDRSFRYFLQTHECKKTDRTKVRVRKWIDTPDFDRYEKFVCDWHYYLKDLEEEIAAKADDPSFAKMVSLSVLKVFYMMPYDGAADFYGQFYSRMRQFGWNG
;
A
#
# COMPACT_ATOMS: atom_id res chain seq x y z
N PRO A 1 5.69 5.30 18.31
CA PRO A 1 4.37 5.70 17.89
C PRO A 1 4.51 6.53 16.62
N PHE A 2 3.99 6.02 15.51
CA PHE A 2 3.91 6.77 14.28
C PHE A 2 3.09 8.03 14.52
N ARG A 3 3.74 9.18 14.66
CA ARG A 3 3.07 10.47 14.58
C ARG A 3 2.84 10.76 13.09
N TRP A 4 1.74 10.26 12.58
CA TRP A 4 1.17 10.81 11.38
C TRP A 4 0.60 12.19 11.73
N TYR A 5 0.89 13.15 10.90
CA TYR A 5 0.42 14.52 11.00
C TYR A 5 -1.05 14.59 11.39
N ASP A 6 -1.37 15.45 12.36
CA ASP A 6 -2.75 15.77 12.79
C ASP A 6 -3.58 16.28 11.60
N ARG A 7 -4.80 15.74 11.46
CA ARG A 7 -5.75 16.14 10.40
C ARG A 7 -6.16 17.61 10.45
N SER A 8 -6.07 18.26 11.61
CA SER A 8 -6.40 19.68 11.79
C SER A 8 -5.44 20.60 11.03
N ASP A 9 -4.18 20.20 10.88
CA ASP A 9 -3.19 20.99 10.16
C ASP A 9 -3.29 20.84 8.64
N ARG A 10 -3.92 19.76 8.12
CA ARG A 10 -4.04 19.53 6.67
C ARG A 10 -5.01 20.49 5.98
N ILE A 11 -6.09 20.87 6.62
CA ILE A 11 -7.10 21.76 6.01
C ILE A 11 -6.59 23.21 5.94
N HIS A 12 -5.79 23.65 6.90
CA HIS A 12 -5.20 25.01 6.88
C HIS A 12 -3.96 25.14 6.00
N ASN A 13 -3.23 24.05 5.72
CA ASN A 13 -2.01 24.05 4.92
C ASN A 13 -2.22 23.81 3.42
N LEU A 14 -3.42 23.40 2.99
CA LEU A 14 -3.78 23.31 1.56
C LEU A 14 -3.80 24.69 0.84
N ILE A 15 -3.62 25.79 1.56
CA ILE A 15 -3.65 27.16 1.03
C ILE A 15 -2.27 27.83 1.07
N ARG A 16 -1.23 27.19 1.57
CA ARG A 16 0.12 27.75 1.57
C ARG A 16 0.95 27.24 0.40
N LYS A 17 1.40 28.20 -0.44
CA LYS A 17 2.09 28.04 -1.73
C LYS A 17 3.52 27.44 -1.68
N ASP A 18 4.03 26.95 -0.55
CA ASP A 18 5.45 26.64 -0.42
C ASP A 18 5.76 25.33 0.35
N ILE A 19 4.93 24.28 0.13
CA ILE A 19 5.27 22.95 0.68
C ILE A 19 5.56 22.02 -0.50
N PRO A 20 6.79 21.49 -0.66
CA PRO A 20 7.05 20.46 -1.64
C PRO A 20 6.19 19.21 -1.30
N LEU A 21 5.42 18.79 -2.27
CA LEU A 21 4.40 17.72 -2.19
C LEU A 21 5.06 16.33 -2.20
N PHE A 22 6.02 16.09 -1.32
CA PHE A 22 6.72 14.81 -1.26
C PHE A 22 6.48 14.14 0.08
N MET A 23 5.99 12.89 0.06
CA MET A 23 6.14 12.00 1.22
C MET A 23 7.61 11.63 1.44
N LYS A 24 8.48 12.60 1.60
CA LYS A 24 9.79 12.37 2.22
C LYS A 24 9.54 12.12 3.70
N ARG A 25 9.63 10.87 4.12
CA ARG A 25 9.77 10.58 5.54
C ARG A 25 11.09 11.18 5.98
N TYR A 26 11.04 12.19 6.85
CA TYR A 26 12.21 12.75 7.55
C TYR A 26 12.69 11.82 8.69
N VAL A 27 12.57 10.52 8.50
CA VAL A 27 13.03 9.50 9.46
C VAL A 27 14.11 8.72 8.75
N SER A 28 15.29 8.63 9.34
CA SER A 28 16.38 7.86 8.76
C SER A 28 16.02 6.37 8.79
N LEU A 29 16.49 5.63 7.80
CA LEU A 29 16.30 4.17 7.76
C LEU A 29 16.88 3.51 9.03
N GLU A 30 17.94 4.09 9.58
CA GLU A 30 18.61 3.64 10.79
C GLU A 30 17.72 3.74 12.03
N ASP A 31 16.83 4.75 12.09
CA ASP A 31 15.93 4.96 13.23
C ASP A 31 14.75 3.98 13.25
N ILE A 32 14.34 3.46 12.09
CA ILE A 32 13.12 2.64 11.95
C ILE A 32 13.40 1.17 11.63
N SER A 33 14.65 0.82 11.28
CA SER A 33 15.01 -0.53 10.84
C SER A 33 16.12 -1.14 11.71
N ASP A 34 16.42 -2.40 11.41
CA ASP A 34 17.56 -3.11 12.00
C ASP A 34 18.91 -2.77 11.29
N GLY A 35 18.91 -1.76 10.43
CA GLY A 35 20.08 -1.29 9.68
C GLY A 35 20.47 -2.18 8.48
N HIS A 36 19.65 -3.18 8.15
CA HIS A 36 19.91 -4.08 7.03
C HIS A 36 18.90 -3.95 5.89
N LEU A 37 19.40 -4.01 4.67
CA LEU A 37 18.58 -4.14 3.47
C LEU A 37 18.62 -5.60 2.98
N TYR A 38 17.44 -6.16 2.75
CA TYR A 38 17.23 -7.55 2.39
C TYR A 38 16.74 -7.69 0.95
N THR A 39 17.14 -8.77 0.31
CA THR A 39 16.50 -9.28 -0.91
C THR A 39 15.35 -10.23 -0.54
N SER A 40 14.57 -10.67 -1.51
CA SER A 40 13.52 -11.66 -1.30
C SER A 40 14.03 -13.02 -0.82
N GLU A 41 15.30 -13.34 -1.12
CA GLU A 41 15.93 -14.60 -0.77
C GLU A 41 16.57 -14.61 0.64
N ASP A 42 16.73 -13.46 1.25
CA ASP A 42 17.37 -13.34 2.56
C ASP A 42 16.47 -13.81 3.71
N LEU A 43 17.08 -14.22 4.80
CA LEU A 43 16.43 -14.59 6.05
C LEU A 43 16.28 -13.38 6.95
N VAL A 44 15.05 -13.07 7.34
CA VAL A 44 14.71 -11.96 8.23
C VAL A 44 13.92 -12.43 9.46
N LYS A 45 14.07 -11.76 10.60
CA LYS A 45 13.34 -12.08 11.85
C LYS A 45 11.89 -11.53 11.81
N ALA A 46 11.08 -12.02 10.89
CA ALA A 46 9.68 -11.63 10.75
C ALA A 46 8.69 -12.71 11.22
N GLY A 47 9.10 -13.97 11.26
CA GLY A 47 8.22 -15.10 11.57
C GLY A 47 7.63 -15.02 12.98
N CYS A 48 6.32 -15.00 13.10
CA CYS A 48 5.59 -14.83 14.37
C CYS A 48 4.42 -15.82 14.52
N GLY A 49 4.54 -17.02 13.96
CA GLY A 49 3.47 -18.02 14.02
C GLY A 49 2.19 -17.58 13.32
N ASP A 50 2.34 -16.95 12.15
CA ASP A 50 1.24 -16.47 11.30
C ASP A 50 0.28 -15.47 11.99
N CYS A 51 0.81 -14.65 12.88
CA CYS A 51 0.06 -13.65 13.68
C CYS A 51 -1.10 -14.24 14.48
N LYS A 52 -1.07 -15.54 14.79
CA LYS A 52 -2.15 -16.23 15.51
C LYS A 52 -2.42 -15.57 16.85
N GLY A 53 -3.66 -15.13 17.05
CA GLY A 53 -4.08 -14.43 18.28
C GLY A 53 -3.57 -12.99 18.42
N CYS A 54 -3.00 -12.39 17.35
CA CYS A 54 -2.56 -11.00 17.32
C CYS A 54 -3.38 -10.18 16.32
N SER A 55 -3.67 -8.91 16.65
CA SER A 55 -4.36 -7.96 15.79
C SER A 55 -3.78 -6.54 15.88
N ASP A 56 -2.58 -6.39 16.42
CA ASP A 56 -2.01 -5.06 16.67
C ASP A 56 -1.82 -4.25 15.38
N CYS A 57 -1.35 -4.87 14.30
CA CYS A 57 -1.23 -4.23 12.99
C CYS A 57 -2.58 -3.97 12.28
N CYS A 58 -3.71 -4.41 12.85
CA CYS A 58 -5.06 -4.10 12.37
C CYS A 58 -5.71 -2.95 13.14
N LYS A 59 -4.97 -2.30 14.04
CA LYS A 59 -5.46 -1.23 14.92
C LYS A 59 -4.61 0.03 14.76
N SER A 60 -5.28 1.18 14.76
CA SER A 60 -4.62 2.50 14.75
C SER A 60 -3.68 2.75 13.56
N MET A 61 -3.93 2.07 12.42
CA MET A 61 -3.12 2.24 11.20
C MET A 61 -3.53 3.44 10.36
N ALA A 62 -4.61 4.15 10.73
CA ALA A 62 -5.15 5.29 9.99
C ALA A 62 -5.31 5.00 8.48
N ASP A 63 -4.85 5.88 7.62
CA ASP A 63 -4.88 5.81 6.15
C ASP A 63 -3.61 5.18 5.55
N THR A 64 -2.83 4.45 6.35
CA THR A 64 -1.50 3.97 5.92
C THR A 64 -1.50 2.70 5.08
N ILE A 65 -2.60 1.94 5.11
CA ILE A 65 -2.73 0.70 4.34
C ILE A 65 -3.33 1.06 2.99
N ILE A 66 -2.48 1.63 2.12
CA ILE A 66 -2.82 1.98 0.74
C ILE A 66 -2.87 0.69 -0.08
N LEU A 67 -3.90 0.56 -0.92
CA LEU A 67 -4.08 -0.60 -1.78
C LEU A 67 -3.45 -0.35 -3.15
N ASP A 68 -2.79 -1.37 -3.67
CA ASP A 68 -2.41 -1.43 -5.07
C ASP A 68 -3.52 -2.08 -5.94
N PRO A 69 -3.40 -2.07 -7.28
CA PRO A 69 -4.39 -2.69 -8.15
C PRO A 69 -4.58 -4.21 -7.96
N LEU A 70 -3.53 -4.93 -7.53
CA LEU A 70 -3.62 -6.35 -7.21
C LEU A 70 -4.44 -6.59 -5.95
N ASP A 71 -4.33 -5.70 -4.97
CA ASP A 71 -5.14 -5.75 -3.75
C ASP A 71 -6.62 -5.57 -4.06
N ALA A 72 -6.95 -4.58 -4.91
CA ALA A 72 -8.32 -4.37 -5.37
C ALA A 72 -8.86 -5.59 -6.13
N PHE A 73 -8.07 -6.17 -7.03
CA PHE A 73 -8.41 -7.40 -7.74
C PHE A 73 -8.68 -8.57 -6.78
N ARG A 74 -7.79 -8.80 -5.80
CA ARG A 74 -7.93 -9.89 -4.82
C ARG A 74 -9.16 -9.71 -3.95
N LEU A 75 -9.42 -8.50 -3.48
CA LEU A 75 -10.56 -8.19 -2.64
C LEU A 75 -11.88 -8.35 -3.41
N THR A 76 -11.98 -7.78 -4.61
CA THR A 76 -13.22 -7.87 -5.41
C THR A 76 -13.52 -9.31 -5.84
N THR A 77 -12.50 -10.06 -6.27
CA THR A 77 -12.66 -11.46 -6.66
C THR A 77 -12.95 -12.34 -5.45
N GLY A 78 -12.18 -12.21 -4.38
CA GLY A 78 -12.32 -13.08 -3.20
C GLY A 78 -13.61 -12.84 -2.40
N LEU A 79 -14.14 -11.61 -2.44
CA LEU A 79 -15.40 -11.26 -1.79
C LEU A 79 -16.61 -11.28 -2.76
N SER A 80 -16.38 -11.56 -4.04
CA SER A 80 -17.41 -11.58 -5.10
C SER A 80 -18.22 -10.28 -5.12
N CYS A 81 -17.55 -9.11 -5.05
CA CYS A 81 -18.18 -7.81 -5.04
C CYS A 81 -17.48 -6.80 -5.97
N THR A 82 -18.12 -5.67 -6.25
CA THR A 82 -17.49 -4.59 -7.01
C THR A 82 -16.60 -3.72 -6.14
N PHE A 83 -15.70 -2.96 -6.76
CA PHE A 83 -14.85 -2.01 -6.03
C PHE A 83 -15.67 -0.91 -5.36
N GLU A 84 -16.74 -0.43 -6.00
CA GLU A 84 -17.67 0.56 -5.45
C GLU A 84 -18.37 0.03 -4.18
N ALA A 85 -18.72 -1.27 -4.17
CA ALA A 85 -19.30 -1.88 -2.98
C ALA A 85 -18.31 -1.85 -1.80
N LEU A 86 -17.03 -2.06 -2.05
CA LEU A 86 -15.99 -1.94 -1.02
C LEU A 86 -15.85 -0.50 -0.48
N LEU A 87 -16.01 0.52 -1.33
CA LEU A 87 -15.96 1.93 -0.92
C LEU A 87 -17.10 2.33 0.02
N THR A 88 -18.18 1.57 0.09
CA THR A 88 -19.33 1.89 0.96
C THR A 88 -18.94 1.81 2.44
N ASP A 89 -18.25 0.73 2.85
CA ASP A 89 -17.99 0.49 4.27
C ASP A 89 -16.61 -0.11 4.60
N ARG A 90 -15.82 -0.50 3.58
CA ARG A 90 -14.55 -1.22 3.75
C ARG A 90 -13.32 -0.42 3.39
N LEU A 91 -13.44 0.44 2.41
CA LEU A 91 -12.35 1.27 1.89
C LEU A 91 -12.70 2.75 1.97
N GLU A 92 -11.67 3.59 1.93
CA GLU A 92 -11.78 5.04 1.80
C GLU A 92 -10.80 5.51 0.71
N LEU A 93 -11.08 6.67 0.12
CA LEU A 93 -10.17 7.32 -0.82
C LEU A 93 -9.38 8.40 -0.08
N GLY A 94 -8.08 8.46 -0.31
CA GLY A 94 -7.20 9.49 0.23
C GLY A 94 -6.25 10.02 -0.83
N VAL A 95 -5.67 11.19 -0.60
CA VAL A 95 -4.65 11.77 -1.47
C VAL A 95 -3.27 11.34 -0.97
N VAL A 96 -2.51 10.72 -1.85
CA VAL A 96 -1.13 10.29 -1.61
C VAL A 96 -0.26 10.89 -2.69
N ASP A 97 0.67 11.74 -2.34
CA ASP A 97 1.57 12.44 -3.28
C ASP A 97 0.82 13.10 -4.47
N GLY A 98 -0.34 13.70 -4.19
CA GLY A 98 -1.17 14.37 -5.20
C GLY A 98 -2.11 13.45 -5.99
N ILE A 99 -2.04 12.14 -5.80
CA ILE A 99 -2.87 11.16 -6.50
C ILE A 99 -3.90 10.57 -5.53
N ILE A 100 -5.15 10.40 -5.97
CA ILE A 100 -6.20 9.75 -5.18
C ILE A 100 -6.02 8.23 -5.26
N LEU A 101 -5.76 7.61 -4.10
CA LEU A 101 -5.60 6.17 -3.97
C LEU A 101 -6.54 5.61 -2.88
N PRO A 102 -7.01 4.36 -3.03
CA PRO A 102 -7.79 3.70 -2.00
C PRO A 102 -6.92 3.21 -0.86
N HIS A 103 -7.46 3.27 0.35
CA HIS A 103 -6.86 2.68 1.54
C HIS A 103 -7.90 1.96 2.39
N MET A 104 -7.42 1.09 3.28
CA MET A 104 -8.28 0.37 4.20
C MET A 104 -8.98 1.33 5.16
N LYS A 105 -10.30 1.19 5.31
CA LYS A 105 -11.07 1.98 6.27
C LYS A 105 -10.82 1.51 7.69
N MET A 106 -10.54 2.48 8.56
CA MET A 106 -10.45 2.26 10.00
C MET A 106 -11.66 2.89 10.69
N SER A 107 -12.29 2.15 11.60
CA SER A 107 -13.49 2.62 12.31
C SER A 107 -13.47 2.21 13.78
N GLY A 108 -14.31 2.88 14.59
CA GLY A 108 -14.41 2.60 16.01
C GLY A 108 -13.41 3.36 16.89
N ALA A 109 -13.45 3.10 18.20
CA ALA A 109 -12.53 3.64 19.19
C ALA A 109 -12.09 2.51 20.13
N PRO A 110 -10.85 1.98 20.04
CA PRO A 110 -9.79 2.41 19.11
C PRO A 110 -10.13 2.11 17.64
N ALA A 111 -9.53 2.89 16.72
CA ALA A 111 -9.73 2.69 15.30
C ALA A 111 -9.18 1.32 14.85
N CYS A 112 -10.05 0.48 14.30
CA CYS A 112 -9.74 -0.86 13.84
C CYS A 112 -10.03 -1.02 12.35
N CYS A 113 -9.28 -1.90 11.69
CA CYS A 113 -9.54 -2.28 10.31
C CYS A 113 -10.96 -2.81 10.15
N SER A 114 -11.66 -2.36 9.10
CA SER A 114 -13.05 -2.75 8.78
C SER A 114 -13.26 -4.26 8.55
N PHE A 115 -12.16 -5.01 8.38
CA PHE A 115 -12.15 -6.47 8.22
C PHE A 115 -11.69 -7.22 9.49
N LEU A 116 -11.53 -6.52 10.61
CA LEU A 116 -11.25 -7.17 11.89
C LEU A 116 -12.58 -7.56 12.55
N ASN A 117 -12.76 -8.84 12.86
CA ASN A 117 -13.96 -9.32 13.54
C ASN A 117 -13.88 -9.14 15.07
N GLU A 118 -14.95 -9.46 15.77
CA GLU A 118 -15.07 -9.32 17.23
C GLU A 118 -14.06 -10.19 17.99
N GLU A 119 -13.67 -11.33 17.42
CA GLU A 119 -12.63 -12.22 17.98
C GLU A 119 -11.20 -11.72 17.72
N GLY A 120 -11.05 -10.53 17.10
CA GLY A 120 -9.75 -9.95 16.77
C GLY A 120 -9.04 -10.68 15.63
N ARG A 121 -9.80 -11.30 14.70
CA ARG A 121 -9.24 -11.99 13.54
C ARG A 121 -9.59 -11.27 12.24
N CYS A 122 -8.62 -11.23 11.32
CA CYS A 122 -8.81 -10.70 9.99
C CYS A 122 -9.71 -11.63 9.16
N THR A 123 -10.87 -11.16 8.71
CA THR A 123 -11.83 -11.95 7.92
C THR A 123 -11.39 -12.16 6.46
N ILE A 124 -10.39 -11.42 6.01
CA ILE A 124 -9.82 -11.50 4.66
C ILE A 124 -8.34 -11.95 4.70
N HIS A 125 -7.93 -12.72 5.72
CA HIS A 125 -6.52 -13.03 5.94
C HIS A 125 -5.83 -13.64 4.70
N ASP A 126 -6.50 -14.51 3.97
CA ASP A 126 -5.95 -15.20 2.80
C ASP A 126 -5.82 -14.28 1.57
N ILE A 127 -6.67 -13.25 1.50
CA ILE A 127 -6.69 -12.26 0.42
C ILE A 127 -6.27 -10.87 0.89
N ARG A 128 -5.64 -10.78 2.08
CA ARG A 128 -5.19 -9.52 2.68
C ARG A 128 -4.29 -8.73 1.75
N PRO A 129 -4.34 -7.39 1.79
CA PRO A 129 -3.50 -6.51 0.99
C PRO A 129 -2.00 -6.79 1.12
N GLY A 130 -1.26 -6.47 0.07
CA GLY A 130 0.20 -6.61 0.03
C GLY A 130 0.90 -5.90 1.17
N PHE A 131 0.39 -4.74 1.61
CA PHE A 131 0.88 -4.02 2.78
C PHE A 131 0.75 -4.85 4.07
N CYS A 132 -0.39 -5.51 4.26
CA CYS A 132 -0.63 -6.38 5.41
C CYS A 132 0.24 -7.66 5.37
N ARG A 133 0.54 -8.19 4.16
CA ARG A 133 1.45 -9.32 3.97
C ARG A 133 2.91 -8.94 4.24
N LEU A 134 3.28 -7.74 3.85
CA LEU A 134 4.62 -7.21 3.99
C LEU A 134 5.01 -7.01 5.46
N PHE A 135 4.09 -6.44 6.28
CA PHE A 135 4.36 -6.07 7.67
C PHE A 135 4.93 -7.26 8.49
N PRO A 136 5.98 -7.09 9.30
CA PRO A 136 6.63 -5.84 9.70
C PRO A 136 7.79 -5.40 8.79
N LEU A 137 7.86 -5.89 7.57
CA LEU A 137 8.83 -5.39 6.61
C LEU A 137 8.34 -4.08 5.96
N GLY A 138 9.28 -3.30 5.46
CA GLY A 138 9.05 -2.18 4.56
C GLY A 138 9.82 -2.38 3.27
N ARG A 139 9.58 -1.52 2.26
CA ARG A 139 10.35 -1.44 1.02
C ARG A 139 11.10 -0.12 0.99
N TYR A 140 12.38 -0.20 0.68
CA TYR A 140 13.25 0.94 0.43
C TYR A 140 13.51 1.02 -1.07
N TYR A 141 12.95 2.04 -1.72
CA TYR A 141 13.00 2.23 -3.17
C TYR A 141 14.17 3.13 -3.55
N GLU A 142 14.99 2.66 -4.50
CA GLU A 142 16.15 3.35 -5.04
C GLU A 142 16.45 2.84 -6.46
N ASP A 143 16.90 3.70 -7.35
CA ASP A 143 17.37 3.36 -8.72
C ASP A 143 16.41 2.47 -9.51
N ARG A 144 15.11 2.80 -9.53
CA ARG A 144 14.06 2.01 -10.20
C ARG A 144 14.00 0.57 -9.73
N SER A 145 14.40 0.33 -8.46
CA SER A 145 14.39 -0.96 -7.79
C SER A 145 13.95 -0.77 -6.34
N PHE A 146 13.96 -1.84 -5.56
CA PHE A 146 13.78 -1.75 -4.11
C PHE A 146 14.47 -2.90 -3.38
N ARG A 147 14.66 -2.69 -2.08
CA ARG A 147 15.03 -3.71 -1.12
C ARG A 147 14.07 -3.69 0.05
N TYR A 148 14.03 -4.80 0.78
CA TYR A 148 13.24 -4.87 2.02
C TYR A 148 14.07 -4.40 3.21
N PHE A 149 13.40 -3.91 4.25
CA PHE A 149 13.99 -3.66 5.55
C PHE A 149 13.04 -4.13 6.64
N LEU A 150 13.57 -4.51 7.80
CA LEU A 150 12.78 -4.92 8.95
C LEU A 150 12.50 -3.71 9.84
N GLN A 151 11.24 -3.39 10.06
CA GLN A 151 10.82 -2.36 11.02
C GLN A 151 10.96 -2.92 12.44
N THR A 152 11.78 -2.27 13.27
CA THR A 152 12.19 -2.85 14.56
C THR A 152 11.17 -2.68 15.65
N HIS A 153 10.40 -1.59 15.68
CA HIS A 153 9.50 -1.23 16.79
C HIS A 153 8.01 -1.40 16.48
N GLU A 154 7.67 -1.85 15.29
CA GLU A 154 6.29 -1.88 14.81
C GLU A 154 5.53 -3.15 15.23
N CYS A 155 6.20 -4.30 15.20
CA CYS A 155 5.59 -5.56 15.61
C CYS A 155 5.90 -5.83 17.08
N LYS A 156 4.87 -5.97 17.91
CA LYS A 156 4.99 -6.23 19.35
C LYS A 156 5.46 -7.65 19.71
N LYS A 157 5.49 -8.57 18.73
CA LYS A 157 6.00 -9.92 18.94
C LYS A 157 7.53 -9.89 19.12
N THR A 158 8.02 -10.45 20.21
CA THR A 158 9.45 -10.48 20.58
C THR A 158 10.14 -11.78 20.21
N ASP A 159 9.39 -12.87 20.12
CA ASP A 159 9.85 -14.24 19.86
C ASP A 159 9.88 -14.62 18.37
N ARG A 160 10.21 -13.65 17.52
CA ARG A 160 10.20 -13.83 16.07
C ARG A 160 11.30 -14.78 15.60
N THR A 161 10.94 -15.70 14.70
CA THR A 161 11.85 -16.62 14.04
C THR A 161 12.35 -16.06 12.70
N LYS A 162 13.47 -16.59 12.23
CA LYS A 162 13.98 -16.28 10.89
C LYS A 162 13.13 -17.00 9.83
N VAL A 163 12.73 -16.26 8.84
CA VAL A 163 11.98 -16.74 7.67
C VAL A 163 12.49 -16.03 6.42
N ARG A 164 12.48 -16.71 5.27
CA ARG A 164 12.85 -16.08 4.00
C ARG A 164 11.80 -15.00 3.64
N VAL A 165 12.23 -13.82 3.17
CA VAL A 165 11.36 -12.69 2.88
C VAL A 165 10.21 -13.10 1.95
N ARG A 166 10.49 -13.75 0.80
CA ARG A 166 9.44 -14.20 -0.12
C ARG A 166 8.45 -15.18 0.52
N LYS A 167 8.92 -16.04 1.42
CA LYS A 167 8.06 -16.99 2.15
C LYS A 167 7.19 -16.28 3.20
N TRP A 168 7.70 -15.20 3.79
CA TRP A 168 6.92 -14.38 4.72
C TRP A 168 5.77 -13.65 4.03
N ILE A 169 6.06 -13.02 2.88
CA ILE A 169 5.06 -12.28 2.11
C ILE A 169 4.01 -13.23 1.52
N ASP A 170 4.39 -14.46 1.20
CA ASP A 170 3.51 -15.56 0.80
C ASP A 170 2.50 -15.15 -0.29
N THR A 171 3.05 -14.72 -1.44
CA THR A 171 2.25 -14.31 -2.59
C THR A 171 2.55 -15.23 -3.78
N PRO A 172 1.53 -15.75 -4.47
CA PRO A 172 1.72 -16.51 -5.70
C PRO A 172 2.49 -15.72 -6.76
N ASP A 173 3.23 -16.41 -7.62
CA ASP A 173 4.04 -15.80 -8.70
C ASP A 173 4.93 -14.67 -8.19
N PHE A 174 5.69 -14.93 -7.14
CA PHE A 174 6.38 -13.93 -6.35
C PHE A 174 7.28 -13.01 -7.19
N ASP A 175 7.98 -13.52 -8.20
CA ASP A 175 8.87 -12.71 -9.04
C ASP A 175 8.07 -11.70 -9.89
N ARG A 176 6.90 -12.11 -10.40
CA ARG A 176 5.98 -11.19 -11.08
C ARG A 176 5.38 -10.18 -10.12
N TYR A 177 5.11 -10.58 -8.89
CA TYR A 177 4.64 -9.68 -7.84
C TYR A 177 5.68 -8.63 -7.49
N GLU A 178 6.96 -8.98 -7.31
CA GLU A 178 8.04 -8.01 -7.05
C GLU A 178 8.15 -7.01 -8.20
N LYS A 179 8.16 -7.51 -9.45
CA LYS A 179 8.18 -6.64 -10.63
C LYS A 179 6.97 -5.68 -10.65
N PHE A 180 5.76 -6.22 -10.46
CA PHE A 180 4.53 -5.44 -10.43
C PHE A 180 4.58 -4.32 -9.38
N VAL A 181 4.99 -4.63 -8.15
CA VAL A 181 5.06 -3.65 -7.06
C VAL A 181 6.08 -2.54 -7.36
N CYS A 182 7.23 -2.92 -7.95
CA CYS A 182 8.25 -1.97 -8.37
C CYS A 182 7.72 -1.03 -9.45
N ASP A 183 7.15 -1.61 -10.52
CA ASP A 183 6.63 -0.86 -11.66
C ASP A 183 5.47 0.06 -11.26
N TRP A 184 4.56 -0.42 -10.42
CA TRP A 184 3.45 0.39 -9.90
C TRP A 184 3.94 1.58 -9.07
N HIS A 185 4.92 1.36 -8.19
CA HIS A 185 5.51 2.42 -7.40
C HIS A 185 6.11 3.52 -8.28
N TYR A 186 6.94 3.14 -9.24
CA TYR A 186 7.62 4.13 -10.10
C TYR A 186 6.68 4.76 -11.12
N TYR A 187 5.65 4.06 -11.56
CA TYR A 187 4.58 4.67 -12.35
C TYR A 187 3.88 5.80 -11.59
N LEU A 188 3.54 5.59 -10.31
CA LEU A 188 2.96 6.65 -9.49
C LEU A 188 3.94 7.80 -9.25
N LYS A 189 5.25 7.50 -9.11
CA LYS A 189 6.28 8.54 -8.97
C LYS A 189 6.45 9.37 -10.24
N ASP A 190 6.42 8.75 -11.39
CA ASP A 190 6.46 9.47 -12.68
C ASP A 190 5.23 10.40 -12.83
N LEU A 191 4.03 9.92 -12.46
CA LEU A 191 2.82 10.76 -12.44
C LEU A 191 2.90 11.91 -11.43
N GLU A 192 3.48 11.67 -10.25
CA GLU A 192 3.73 12.71 -9.23
C GLU A 192 4.63 13.82 -9.80
N GLU A 193 5.72 13.46 -10.48
CA GLU A 193 6.62 14.40 -11.15
C GLU A 193 5.90 15.19 -12.25
N GLU A 194 5.05 14.54 -13.04
CA GLU A 194 4.23 15.23 -14.07
C GLU A 194 3.23 16.20 -13.45
N ILE A 195 2.59 15.84 -12.34
CA ILE A 195 1.68 16.72 -11.59
C ILE A 195 2.45 17.92 -11.04
N ALA A 196 3.63 17.67 -10.45
CA ALA A 196 4.47 18.73 -9.90
C ALA A 196 4.97 19.71 -10.99
N ALA A 197 5.31 19.19 -12.18
CA ALA A 197 5.71 20.00 -13.33
C ALA A 197 4.58 20.90 -13.88
N LYS A 198 3.31 20.58 -13.56
CA LYS A 198 2.12 21.32 -13.95
C LYS A 198 1.35 21.88 -12.75
N ALA A 199 2.07 22.30 -11.72
CA ALA A 199 1.48 22.79 -10.47
C ALA A 199 0.53 24.00 -10.66
N ASP A 200 0.68 24.74 -11.74
CA ASP A 200 -0.21 25.87 -12.11
C ASP A 200 -1.55 25.43 -12.70
N ASP A 201 -1.72 24.14 -13.03
CA ASP A 201 -2.96 23.56 -13.53
C ASP A 201 -3.55 22.53 -12.57
N PRO A 202 -4.39 22.95 -11.61
CA PRO A 202 -5.05 22.02 -10.68
C PRO A 202 -5.97 21.01 -11.36
N SER A 203 -6.43 21.29 -12.59
CA SER A 203 -7.29 20.39 -13.35
C SER A 203 -6.50 19.17 -13.84
N PHE A 204 -5.22 19.30 -14.08
CA PHE A 204 -4.34 18.21 -14.49
C PHE A 204 -4.19 17.15 -13.38
N ALA A 205 -3.89 17.56 -12.16
CA ALA A 205 -3.79 16.64 -11.02
C ALA A 205 -5.09 15.87 -10.78
N LYS A 206 -6.24 16.58 -10.90
CA LYS A 206 -7.56 15.94 -10.80
C LYS A 206 -7.79 14.94 -11.93
N MET A 207 -7.44 15.27 -13.16
CA MET A 207 -7.59 14.40 -14.32
C MET A 207 -6.75 13.13 -14.15
N VAL A 208 -5.47 13.25 -13.75
CA VAL A 208 -4.57 12.12 -13.49
C VAL A 208 -5.15 11.22 -12.42
N SER A 209 -5.54 11.79 -11.27
CA SER A 209 -6.11 11.03 -10.14
C SER A 209 -7.37 10.26 -10.55
N LEU A 210 -8.28 10.88 -11.28
CA LEU A 210 -9.51 10.22 -11.75
C LEU A 210 -9.20 9.13 -12.78
N SER A 211 -8.20 9.33 -13.63
CA SER A 211 -7.77 8.31 -14.60
C SER A 211 -7.16 7.10 -13.91
N VAL A 212 -6.27 7.30 -12.94
CA VAL A 212 -5.69 6.22 -12.12
C VAL A 212 -6.79 5.44 -11.41
N LEU A 213 -7.69 6.13 -10.72
CA LEU A 213 -8.77 5.49 -9.98
C LEU A 213 -9.69 4.69 -10.91
N LYS A 214 -10.11 5.28 -12.02
CA LYS A 214 -11.01 4.64 -12.99
C LYS A 214 -10.38 3.40 -13.59
N VAL A 215 -9.16 3.51 -14.10
CA VAL A 215 -8.52 2.47 -14.91
C VAL A 215 -8.02 1.31 -14.05
N PHE A 216 -7.41 1.60 -12.92
CA PHE A 216 -6.72 0.57 -12.14
C PHE A 216 -7.56 0.02 -10.98
N TYR A 217 -8.67 0.68 -10.61
CA TYR A 217 -9.50 0.23 -9.48
C TYR A 217 -10.97 0.03 -9.84
N MET A 218 -11.60 0.98 -10.56
CA MET A 218 -13.04 0.91 -10.85
C MET A 218 -13.36 0.01 -12.05
N MET A 219 -12.51 0.02 -13.10
CA MET A 219 -12.67 -0.93 -14.20
C MET A 219 -12.37 -2.35 -13.70
N PRO A 220 -13.35 -3.27 -13.76
CA PRO A 220 -13.16 -4.61 -13.22
C PRO A 220 -12.07 -5.36 -13.97
N TYR A 221 -11.31 -6.17 -13.24
CA TYR A 221 -10.42 -7.19 -13.81
C TYR A 221 -11.21 -8.48 -14.01
N ASP A 222 -10.93 -9.20 -15.08
CA ASP A 222 -11.46 -10.55 -15.27
C ASP A 222 -10.77 -11.52 -14.29
N GLY A 223 -11.55 -12.07 -13.36
CA GLY A 223 -11.05 -12.99 -12.35
C GLY A 223 -10.59 -14.35 -12.90
N ALA A 224 -11.00 -14.70 -14.13
CA ALA A 224 -10.59 -15.93 -14.80
C ALA A 224 -9.29 -15.76 -15.62
N ALA A 225 -8.87 -14.51 -15.87
CA ALA A 225 -7.69 -14.21 -16.66
C ALA A 225 -6.50 -13.78 -15.78
N ASP A 226 -5.30 -13.84 -16.36
CA ASP A 226 -4.08 -13.41 -15.68
C ASP A 226 -4.12 -11.92 -15.30
N PHE A 227 -4.03 -11.63 -14.01
CA PHE A 227 -4.04 -10.26 -13.51
C PHE A 227 -2.91 -9.40 -14.09
N TYR A 228 -1.69 -9.90 -14.09
CA TYR A 228 -0.52 -9.11 -14.51
C TYR A 228 -0.58 -8.75 -16.00
N GLY A 229 -1.08 -9.66 -16.83
CA GLY A 229 -1.31 -9.37 -18.25
C GLY A 229 -2.31 -8.23 -18.47
N GLN A 230 -3.41 -8.26 -17.72
CA GLN A 230 -4.43 -7.20 -17.74
C GLN A 230 -3.87 -5.87 -17.21
N PHE A 231 -3.15 -5.90 -16.09
CA PHE A 231 -2.52 -4.73 -15.48
C PHE A 231 -1.54 -4.04 -16.45
N TYR A 232 -0.60 -4.77 -17.02
CA TYR A 232 0.37 -4.20 -17.94
C TYR A 232 -0.27 -3.74 -19.26
N SER A 233 -1.37 -4.36 -19.70
CA SER A 233 -2.15 -3.86 -20.83
C SER A 233 -2.73 -2.47 -20.53
N ARG A 234 -3.27 -2.28 -19.32
CA ARG A 234 -3.78 -0.97 -18.89
C ARG A 234 -2.66 0.07 -18.78
N MET A 235 -1.52 -0.28 -18.19
CA MET A 235 -0.37 0.63 -18.08
C MET A 235 0.09 1.13 -19.46
N ARG A 236 0.22 0.25 -20.45
CA ARG A 236 0.60 0.62 -21.82
C ARG A 236 -0.41 1.57 -22.48
N GLN A 237 -1.70 1.38 -22.25
CA GLN A 237 -2.75 2.28 -22.77
C GLN A 237 -2.64 3.69 -22.18
N PHE A 238 -2.02 3.84 -21.01
CA PHE A 238 -1.80 5.11 -20.32
C PHE A 238 -0.35 5.61 -20.43
N GLY A 239 0.37 5.19 -21.47
CA GLY A 239 1.66 5.76 -21.87
C GLY A 239 2.88 5.18 -21.15
N TRP A 240 2.71 4.16 -20.30
CA TRP A 240 3.86 3.53 -19.67
C TRP A 240 4.54 2.52 -20.62
N ASN A 241 5.83 2.69 -20.85
CA ASN A 241 6.58 1.90 -21.84
C ASN A 241 7.56 0.89 -21.23
N GLY A 242 7.58 0.72 -19.86
CA GLY A 242 8.43 -0.25 -19.17
C GLY A 242 9.77 0.27 -18.76
#